data_f9c85338526db6a863fc8d3266903dae
#
_entry.id   f9c85338526db6a863fc8d3266903dae
#
_cell.length_a   1.000
_cell.length_b   1.000
_cell.length_c   1.000
_cell.angle_alpha   90.00
_cell.angle_beta   90.00
_cell.angle_gamma   90.00
#
_symmetry.space_group_name_H-M   'P 1'
#
loop_
_entity.id
_entity.type
_entity.pdbx_description
1 polymer ?
#
loop_
_entity_poly.entity_id
_entity_poly.type
_entity_poly.pdbx_seq_one_letter_code
_entity_poly.pdbx_strand_id
1 'polypeptide(L)'
;MHTLAALGSVERLQQVVVVVSPDDAHVWPEAPAWPSHFKRIACGGATRAESVFNGLTALLQEGEHNPEGVQAHDWILVHDAARCLITDLEIKRLIDACLDDDVGGLLALPLPDTLKVAVQGRVSQTLPRQDKWLAQTPQMFRAGPLHAALKAKATENFDGITDEASAMEMAGFAPKLVVGSPHNFKVTYPPDFALAEDFLRSRK
;
A
#
# COMPACT_ATOMS: atom_id res chain seq x y z
N MET A 1 12.54 8.70 -3.10
CA MET A 1 11.97 10.07 -3.22
C MET A 1 10.79 10.16 -4.20
N HIS A 2 10.76 9.39 -5.32
CA HIS A 2 9.69 9.47 -6.34
C HIS A 2 8.29 9.14 -5.78
N THR A 3 8.17 8.08 -4.98
CA THR A 3 6.92 7.71 -4.30
C THR A 3 6.36 8.86 -3.46
N LEU A 4 7.23 9.48 -2.66
CA LEU A 4 6.83 10.59 -1.79
C LEU A 4 6.44 11.84 -2.59
N ALA A 5 7.11 12.10 -3.72
CA ALA A 5 6.73 13.21 -4.60
C ALA A 5 5.33 12.98 -5.20
N ALA A 6 5.03 11.75 -5.65
CA ALA A 6 3.72 11.43 -6.18
C ALA A 6 2.61 11.52 -5.11
N LEU A 7 2.85 11.01 -3.90
CA LEU A 7 1.90 11.15 -2.80
C LEU A 7 1.70 12.61 -2.39
N GLY A 8 2.80 13.37 -2.26
CA GLY A 8 2.77 14.77 -1.86
C GLY A 8 2.12 15.72 -2.87
N SER A 9 2.00 15.31 -4.15
CA SER A 9 1.29 16.09 -5.17
C SER A 9 -0.24 15.91 -5.14
N VAL A 10 -0.75 15.00 -4.31
CA VAL A 10 -2.20 14.76 -4.20
C VAL A 10 -2.78 15.58 -3.05
N GLU A 11 -3.38 16.71 -3.36
CA GLU A 11 -3.95 17.67 -2.37
C GLU A 11 -4.99 17.06 -1.43
N ARG A 12 -5.62 15.96 -1.82
CA ARG A 12 -6.63 15.25 -1.00
C ARG A 12 -6.01 14.41 0.11
N LEU A 13 -4.70 14.18 0.10
CA LEU A 13 -3.96 13.52 1.17
C LEU A 13 -3.55 14.56 2.21
N GLN A 14 -4.24 14.56 3.34
CA GLN A 14 -3.98 15.50 4.43
C GLN A 14 -2.64 15.22 5.11
N GLN A 15 -2.23 13.95 5.18
CA GLN A 15 -0.98 13.53 5.79
C GLN A 15 -0.36 12.37 5.01
N VAL A 16 0.96 12.35 4.91
CA VAL A 16 1.75 11.23 4.39
C VAL A 16 2.66 10.72 5.51
N VAL A 17 2.45 9.47 5.92
CA VAL A 17 3.22 8.86 6.99
C VAL A 17 4.18 7.82 6.42
N VAL A 18 5.44 7.93 6.77
CA VAL A 18 6.49 6.97 6.41
C VAL A 18 6.84 6.14 7.65
N VAL A 19 6.44 4.88 7.61
CA VAL A 19 6.81 3.90 8.64
C VAL A 19 8.17 3.31 8.30
N VAL A 20 9.11 3.43 9.23
CA VAL A 20 10.48 2.92 9.10
C VAL A 20 10.82 1.99 10.26
N SER A 21 11.88 1.17 10.09
CA SER A 21 12.40 0.38 11.20
C SER A 21 12.80 1.27 12.39
N PRO A 22 12.61 0.84 13.64
CA PRO A 22 13.11 1.54 14.81
C PRO A 22 14.63 1.81 14.75
N ASP A 23 15.38 0.89 14.13
CA ASP A 23 16.84 0.96 13.99
C ASP A 23 17.29 1.66 12.69
N ASP A 24 16.38 2.33 11.97
CA ASP A 24 16.71 3.01 10.73
C ASP A 24 17.65 4.20 10.99
N ALA A 25 18.94 3.97 10.73
CA ALA A 25 20.00 4.96 10.87
C ALA A 25 20.17 5.89 9.65
N HIS A 26 19.30 5.77 8.63
CA HIS A 26 19.40 6.64 7.46
C HIS A 26 19.15 8.09 7.85
N VAL A 27 20.08 8.94 7.48
CA VAL A 27 19.89 10.39 7.56
C VAL A 27 18.86 10.78 6.51
N TRP A 28 17.65 10.97 6.97
CA TRP A 28 16.61 11.56 6.14
C TRP A 28 16.99 13.01 5.88
N PRO A 29 16.75 13.55 4.68
CA PRO A 29 16.99 14.96 4.43
C PRO A 29 16.34 15.78 5.54
N GLU A 30 17.13 16.66 6.19
CA GLU A 30 16.58 17.57 7.20
C GLU A 30 15.44 18.38 6.59
N ALA A 31 14.37 18.60 7.35
CA ALA A 31 13.44 19.65 6.98
C ALA A 31 14.24 20.95 6.73
N PRO A 32 14.15 21.57 5.56
CA PRO A 32 12.94 22.06 4.93
C PRO A 32 12.54 21.31 3.65
N ALA A 33 13.17 20.19 3.32
CA ALA A 33 12.88 19.46 2.08
C ALA A 33 11.58 18.63 2.14
N TRP A 34 11.02 18.42 3.31
CA TRP A 34 9.77 17.66 3.48
C TRP A 34 8.59 18.61 3.67
N PRO A 35 7.51 18.46 2.94
CA PRO A 35 6.27 19.18 3.20
C PRO A 35 5.80 18.95 4.65
N SER A 36 5.20 19.96 5.27
CA SER A 36 4.75 19.90 6.67
C SER A 36 3.75 18.78 6.98
N HIS A 37 3.05 18.28 5.95
CA HIS A 37 2.13 17.16 6.07
C HIS A 37 2.80 15.77 5.98
N PHE A 38 4.14 15.70 5.90
CA PHE A 38 4.88 14.45 5.94
C PHE A 38 5.38 14.16 7.35
N LYS A 39 5.14 12.93 7.81
CA LYS A 39 5.55 12.45 9.13
C LYS A 39 6.32 11.14 9.00
N ARG A 40 7.40 10.99 9.77
CA ARG A 40 8.14 9.75 9.91
C ARG A 40 7.80 9.11 11.25
N ILE A 41 7.49 7.81 11.27
CA ILE A 41 7.25 7.05 12.50
C ILE A 41 8.17 5.81 12.49
N ALA A 42 9.01 5.70 13.51
CA ALA A 42 9.95 4.58 13.67
C ALA A 42 9.30 3.45 14.47
N CYS A 43 8.34 2.77 13.83
CA CYS A 43 7.58 1.66 14.44
C CYS A 43 7.45 0.43 13.51
N GLY A 44 8.26 0.35 12.46
CA GLY A 44 8.27 -0.81 11.56
C GLY A 44 8.51 -2.12 12.32
N GLY A 45 7.79 -3.16 11.93
CA GLY A 45 7.90 -4.51 12.48
C GLY A 45 8.74 -5.43 11.60
N ALA A 46 8.79 -6.71 11.96
CA ALA A 46 9.55 -7.74 11.24
C ALA A 46 8.96 -8.06 9.86
N THR A 47 7.66 -7.80 9.68
CA THR A 47 6.95 -8.00 8.40
C THR A 47 6.30 -6.71 7.92
N ARG A 48 5.90 -6.71 6.63
CA ARG A 48 5.13 -5.60 6.04
C ARG A 48 3.79 -5.41 6.77
N ALA A 49 3.06 -6.49 7.02
CA ALA A 49 1.77 -6.45 7.71
C ALA A 49 1.92 -5.89 9.14
N GLU A 50 2.94 -6.31 9.88
CA GLU A 50 3.25 -5.78 11.20
C GLU A 50 3.60 -4.30 11.16
N SER A 51 4.39 -3.87 10.18
CA SER A 51 4.74 -2.45 10.00
C SER A 51 3.50 -1.59 9.76
N VAL A 52 2.55 -2.06 8.93
CA VAL A 52 1.28 -1.37 8.68
C VAL A 52 0.42 -1.33 9.95
N PHE A 53 0.31 -2.46 10.65
CA PHE A 53 -0.42 -2.55 11.92
C PHE A 53 0.12 -1.58 12.97
N ASN A 54 1.43 -1.55 13.16
CA ASN A 54 2.09 -0.66 14.12
C ASN A 54 1.89 0.81 13.75
N GLY A 55 2.02 1.16 12.46
CA GLY A 55 1.77 2.50 11.95
C GLY A 55 0.33 2.95 12.19
N LEU A 56 -0.66 2.11 11.87
CA LEU A 56 -2.07 2.38 12.12
C LEU A 56 -2.37 2.51 13.62
N THR A 57 -1.78 1.64 14.46
CA THR A 57 -1.93 1.70 15.92
C THR A 57 -1.44 3.04 16.45
N ALA A 58 -0.25 3.49 16.03
CA ALA A 58 0.30 4.78 16.45
C ALA A 58 -0.58 5.96 16.03
N LEU A 59 -1.09 5.94 14.80
CA LEU A 59 -1.97 7.00 14.28
C LEU A 59 -3.31 7.07 15.00
N LEU A 60 -3.94 5.92 15.26
CA LEU A 60 -5.23 5.87 15.96
C LEU A 60 -5.09 6.27 17.42
N GLN A 61 -4.01 5.87 18.11
CA GLN A 61 -3.73 6.30 19.48
C GLN A 61 -3.51 7.82 19.57
N GLU A 62 -2.82 8.42 18.59
CA GLU A 62 -2.69 9.87 18.50
C GLU A 62 -4.06 10.53 18.31
N GLY A 63 -4.93 9.96 17.47
CA GLY A 63 -6.29 10.44 17.21
C GLY A 63 -7.21 10.38 18.41
N GLU A 64 -7.04 9.42 19.34
CA GLU A 64 -7.81 9.34 20.58
C GLU A 64 -7.61 10.59 21.48
N HIS A 65 -6.47 11.24 21.39
CA HIS A 65 -6.09 12.41 22.19
C HIS A 65 -6.09 13.72 21.41
N ASN A 66 -6.23 13.65 20.09
CA ASN A 66 -6.24 14.79 19.18
C ASN A 66 -7.38 14.65 18.16
N PRO A 67 -8.45 15.45 18.25
CA PRO A 67 -9.56 15.40 17.29
C PRO A 67 -9.16 15.67 15.83
N GLU A 68 -8.03 16.33 15.60
CA GLU A 68 -7.46 16.57 14.26
C GLU A 68 -6.57 15.42 13.79
N GLY A 69 -6.28 14.44 14.66
CA GLY A 69 -5.55 13.22 14.33
C GLY A 69 -6.42 12.20 13.61
N VAL A 70 -5.79 11.12 13.14
CA VAL A 70 -6.48 10.06 12.39
C VAL A 70 -7.54 9.37 13.25
N GLN A 71 -8.76 9.36 12.76
CA GLN A 71 -9.91 8.73 13.39
C GLN A 71 -10.22 7.37 12.73
N ALA A 72 -10.94 6.50 13.45
CA ALA A 72 -11.29 5.17 12.95
C ALA A 72 -12.09 5.18 11.62
N HIS A 73 -12.82 6.25 11.37
CA HIS A 73 -13.61 6.43 10.15
C HIS A 73 -12.86 7.10 9.01
N ASP A 74 -11.61 7.53 9.21
CA ASP A 74 -10.81 8.15 8.15
C ASP A 74 -10.32 7.12 7.14
N TRP A 75 -10.12 7.60 5.91
CA TRP A 75 -9.54 6.80 4.85
C TRP A 75 -8.02 6.76 4.95
N ILE A 76 -7.47 5.55 4.89
CA ILE A 76 -6.03 5.31 4.84
C ILE A 76 -5.67 4.68 3.51
N LEU A 77 -4.63 5.21 2.87
CA LEU A 77 -4.00 4.61 1.70
C LEU A 77 -2.68 3.97 2.13
N VAL A 78 -2.56 2.66 2.00
CA VAL A 78 -1.31 1.94 2.25
C VAL A 78 -0.58 1.74 0.93
N HIS A 79 0.69 2.14 0.87
CA HIS A 79 1.49 2.06 -0.35
C HIS A 79 2.90 1.50 -0.11
N ASP A 80 3.33 0.62 -0.99
CA ASP A 80 4.67 0.06 -0.98
C ASP A 80 5.70 1.09 -1.48
N ALA A 81 6.71 1.42 -0.69
CA ALA A 81 7.81 2.29 -1.11
C ALA A 81 8.52 1.78 -2.39
N ALA A 82 8.53 0.46 -2.59
CA ALA A 82 9.10 -0.20 -3.76
C ALA A 82 8.28 -0.03 -5.06
N ARG A 83 7.11 0.61 -5.03
CA ARG A 83 6.34 0.99 -6.23
C ARG A 83 6.55 2.47 -6.55
N CYS A 84 7.79 2.82 -6.85
CA CYS A 84 8.24 4.20 -7.03
C CYS A 84 7.71 4.90 -8.29
N LEU A 85 7.01 4.17 -9.16
CA LEU A 85 6.46 4.67 -10.42
C LEU A 85 4.97 5.05 -10.34
N ILE A 86 4.35 4.93 -9.16
CA ILE A 86 2.98 5.40 -8.94
C ILE A 86 2.82 6.86 -9.38
N THR A 87 1.67 7.20 -9.92
CA THR A 87 1.33 8.56 -10.34
C THR A 87 0.20 9.14 -9.50
N ASP A 88 0.12 10.46 -9.45
CA ASP A 88 -0.98 11.17 -8.80
C ASP A 88 -2.34 10.82 -9.43
N LEU A 89 -2.38 10.60 -10.74
CA LEU A 89 -3.59 10.18 -11.46
C LEU A 89 -4.11 8.82 -10.99
N GLU A 90 -3.21 7.85 -10.75
CA GLU A 90 -3.60 6.54 -10.25
C GLU A 90 -4.10 6.61 -8.81
N ILE A 91 -3.44 7.42 -7.97
CA ILE A 91 -3.88 7.67 -6.59
C ILE A 91 -5.27 8.33 -6.58
N LYS A 92 -5.47 9.38 -7.36
CA LYS A 92 -6.76 10.08 -7.49
C LYS A 92 -7.87 9.13 -7.96
N ARG A 93 -7.58 8.28 -8.97
CA ARG A 93 -8.52 7.26 -9.47
C ARG A 93 -8.97 6.30 -8.37
N LEU A 94 -8.04 5.83 -7.53
CA LEU A 94 -8.38 4.96 -6.41
C LEU A 94 -9.26 5.70 -5.40
N ILE A 95 -8.90 6.93 -5.05
CA ILE A 95 -9.67 7.75 -4.11
C ILE A 95 -11.09 7.95 -4.65
N ASP A 96 -11.24 8.36 -5.93
CA ASP A 96 -12.55 8.58 -6.55
C ASP A 96 -13.43 7.32 -6.58
N ALA A 97 -12.81 6.16 -6.80
CA ALA A 97 -13.53 4.89 -6.85
C ALA A 97 -13.97 4.39 -5.47
N CYS A 98 -13.26 4.74 -4.40
CA CYS A 98 -13.46 4.18 -3.06
C CYS A 98 -14.13 5.16 -2.08
N LEU A 99 -14.18 6.45 -2.38
CA LEU A 99 -14.63 7.46 -1.40
C LEU A 99 -16.07 7.19 -0.90
N ASP A 100 -16.96 6.78 -1.81
CA ASP A 100 -18.36 6.46 -1.53
C ASP A 100 -18.61 4.95 -1.41
N ASP A 101 -17.55 4.14 -1.30
CA ASP A 101 -17.65 2.69 -1.13
C ASP A 101 -17.65 2.33 0.36
N ASP A 102 -18.47 1.33 0.74
CA ASP A 102 -18.60 0.92 2.14
C ASP A 102 -17.35 0.20 2.67
N VAL A 103 -16.55 -0.38 1.80
CA VAL A 103 -15.39 -1.21 2.15
C VAL A 103 -14.07 -0.50 1.80
N GLY A 104 -13.97 0.01 0.58
CA GLY A 104 -12.75 0.49 -0.04
C GLY A 104 -12.21 -0.50 -1.07
N GLY A 105 -10.94 -0.35 -1.47
CA GLY A 105 -10.40 -1.17 -2.55
C GLY A 105 -8.91 -0.96 -2.81
N LEU A 106 -8.46 -1.52 -3.91
CA LEU A 106 -7.05 -1.52 -4.29
C LEU A 106 -6.88 -1.27 -5.78
N LEU A 107 -5.72 -0.73 -6.15
CA LEU A 107 -5.27 -0.78 -7.53
C LEU A 107 -4.92 -2.23 -7.89
N ALA A 108 -5.34 -2.66 -9.06
CA ALA A 108 -5.04 -4.00 -9.56
C ALA A 108 -5.05 -4.05 -11.09
N LEU A 109 -4.42 -5.07 -11.66
CA LEU A 109 -4.41 -5.33 -13.11
C LEU A 109 -5.03 -6.68 -13.41
N PRO A 110 -5.88 -6.80 -14.43
CA PRO A 110 -6.26 -8.10 -14.96
C PRO A 110 -5.00 -8.88 -15.36
N LEU A 111 -4.96 -10.18 -15.04
CA LEU A 111 -3.81 -11.01 -15.39
C LEU A 111 -3.68 -11.13 -16.93
N PRO A 112 -2.58 -10.63 -17.53
CA PRO A 112 -2.45 -10.60 -18.99
C PRO A 112 -2.07 -11.94 -19.58
N ASP A 113 -1.29 -12.75 -18.85
CA ASP A 113 -0.68 -13.99 -19.32
C ASP A 113 -1.35 -15.25 -18.78
N THR A 114 -1.00 -16.40 -19.36
CA THR A 114 -1.46 -17.70 -18.89
C THR A 114 -0.86 -18.03 -17.52
N LEU A 115 -1.72 -18.30 -16.53
CA LEU A 115 -1.30 -18.67 -15.18
C LEU A 115 -0.99 -20.16 -15.06
N LYS A 116 0.23 -20.49 -14.61
CA LYS A 116 0.68 -21.86 -14.37
C LYS A 116 0.88 -22.10 -12.87
N VAL A 117 0.41 -23.25 -12.40
CA VAL A 117 0.79 -23.77 -11.09
C VAL A 117 2.00 -24.68 -11.26
N ALA A 118 3.01 -24.53 -10.42
CA ALA A 118 4.23 -25.31 -10.49
C ALA A 118 4.39 -26.20 -9.23
N VAL A 119 4.85 -27.42 -9.43
CA VAL A 119 5.29 -28.32 -8.35
C VAL A 119 6.69 -28.79 -8.72
N GLN A 120 7.65 -28.61 -7.82
CA GLN A 120 9.07 -29.00 -8.04
C GLN A 120 9.66 -28.47 -9.36
N GLY A 121 9.33 -27.23 -9.73
CA GLY A 121 9.83 -26.59 -10.96
C GLY A 121 9.18 -27.06 -12.27
N ARG A 122 8.16 -27.89 -12.21
CA ARG A 122 7.39 -28.38 -13.38
C ARG A 122 5.95 -27.88 -13.33
N VAL A 123 5.38 -27.60 -14.49
CA VAL A 123 3.95 -27.23 -14.59
C VAL A 123 3.09 -28.40 -14.13
N SER A 124 2.30 -28.19 -13.10
CA SER A 124 1.29 -29.13 -12.61
C SER A 124 -0.10 -28.83 -13.15
N GLN A 125 -0.42 -27.55 -13.35
CA GLN A 125 -1.75 -27.12 -13.80
C GLN A 125 -1.67 -25.79 -14.55
N THR A 126 -2.60 -25.57 -15.47
CA THR A 126 -2.90 -24.25 -16.06
C THR A 126 -4.23 -23.77 -15.49
N LEU A 127 -4.23 -22.57 -14.90
CA LEU A 127 -5.46 -21.95 -14.40
C LEU A 127 -6.00 -20.95 -15.41
N PRO A 128 -7.35 -20.84 -15.54
CA PRO A 128 -7.97 -19.79 -16.31
C PRO A 128 -7.53 -18.42 -15.77
N ARG A 129 -7.15 -17.51 -16.65
CA ARG A 129 -6.77 -16.14 -16.26
C ARG A 129 -7.97 -15.21 -16.08
N GLN A 130 -9.14 -15.62 -16.58
CA GLN A 130 -10.39 -14.87 -16.37
C GLN A 130 -10.62 -14.67 -14.88
N ASP A 131 -11.04 -13.49 -14.51
CA ASP A 131 -11.30 -13.08 -13.12
C ASP A 131 -10.09 -13.21 -12.18
N LYS A 132 -8.86 -13.25 -12.72
CA LYS A 132 -7.63 -13.15 -11.95
C LYS A 132 -7.00 -11.79 -12.13
N TRP A 133 -6.60 -11.19 -11.00
CA TRP A 133 -6.03 -9.86 -10.95
C TRP A 133 -4.70 -9.89 -10.20
N LEU A 134 -3.79 -9.02 -10.60
CA LEU A 134 -2.53 -8.76 -9.92
C LEU A 134 -2.72 -7.56 -9.00
N ALA A 135 -2.71 -7.78 -7.70
CA ALA A 135 -2.85 -6.73 -6.71
C ALA A 135 -1.68 -5.74 -6.78
N GLN A 136 -2.01 -4.47 -6.69
CA GLN A 136 -1.05 -3.37 -6.58
C GLN A 136 -1.34 -2.54 -5.33
N THR A 137 -0.49 -1.57 -5.05
CA THR A 137 -0.75 -0.52 -4.08
C THR A 137 -0.71 0.85 -4.78
N PRO A 138 -1.39 1.89 -4.25
CA PRO A 138 -2.05 1.95 -2.96
C PRO A 138 -3.29 1.07 -2.84
N GLN A 139 -3.61 0.70 -1.58
CA GLN A 139 -4.86 0.09 -1.17
C GLN A 139 -5.53 1.02 -0.16
N MET A 140 -6.83 1.26 -0.29
CA MET A 140 -7.55 2.29 0.44
C MET A 140 -8.69 1.68 1.26
N PHE A 141 -8.62 1.85 2.57
CA PHE A 141 -9.59 1.33 3.54
C PHE A 141 -9.83 2.33 4.67
N ARG A 142 -10.93 2.17 5.42
CA ARG A 142 -11.12 2.90 6.67
C ARG A 142 -10.12 2.43 7.72
N ALA A 143 -9.56 3.35 8.49
CA ALA A 143 -8.50 3.08 9.48
C ALA A 143 -8.93 2.05 10.53
N GLY A 144 -10.11 2.20 11.13
CA GLY A 144 -10.63 1.30 12.16
C GLY A 144 -10.85 -0.12 11.66
N PRO A 145 -11.64 -0.36 10.60
CA PRO A 145 -11.83 -1.67 10.00
C PRO A 145 -10.53 -2.37 9.60
N LEU A 146 -9.61 -1.65 8.93
CA LEU A 146 -8.32 -2.22 8.54
C LEU A 146 -7.47 -2.58 9.76
N HIS A 147 -7.40 -1.69 10.76
CA HIS A 147 -6.69 -1.97 12.01
C HIS A 147 -7.28 -3.20 12.73
N ALA A 148 -8.61 -3.32 12.81
CA ALA A 148 -9.28 -4.46 13.44
C ALA A 148 -8.98 -5.77 12.70
N ALA A 149 -9.00 -5.76 11.35
CA ALA A 149 -8.67 -6.92 10.53
C ALA A 149 -7.22 -7.40 10.75
N LEU A 150 -6.26 -6.47 10.76
CA LEU A 150 -4.85 -6.77 11.04
C LEU A 150 -4.67 -7.26 12.49
N LYS A 151 -5.31 -6.62 13.48
CA LYS A 151 -5.25 -6.98 14.89
C LYS A 151 -5.69 -8.41 15.14
N ALA A 152 -6.73 -8.88 14.45
CA ALA A 152 -7.23 -10.26 14.58
C ALA A 152 -6.17 -11.31 14.23
N LYS A 153 -5.15 -10.96 13.43
CA LYS A 153 -4.05 -11.82 13.01
C LYS A 153 -2.72 -11.55 13.70
N ALA A 154 -2.65 -10.57 14.58
CA ALA A 154 -1.41 -10.18 15.23
C ALA A 154 -0.82 -11.30 16.10
N THR A 155 -1.66 -12.07 16.82
CA THR A 155 -1.22 -13.21 17.63
C THR A 155 -0.72 -14.41 16.81
N GLU A 156 -1.05 -14.46 15.52
CA GLU A 156 -0.64 -15.47 14.55
C GLU A 156 0.50 -14.96 13.66
N ASN A 157 1.23 -13.92 14.10
CA ASN A 157 2.30 -13.26 13.32
C ASN A 157 1.85 -12.82 11.92
N PHE A 158 0.58 -12.42 11.76
CA PHE A 158 -0.04 -12.01 10.50
C PHE A 158 -0.03 -13.10 9.41
N ASP A 159 -0.03 -14.37 9.80
CA ASP A 159 -0.01 -15.49 8.85
C ASP A 159 -1.20 -15.40 7.89
N GLY A 160 -0.92 -15.66 6.61
CA GLY A 160 -1.88 -15.56 5.52
C GLY A 160 -2.16 -14.14 5.01
N ILE A 161 -1.68 -13.08 5.68
CA ILE A 161 -1.81 -11.70 5.19
C ILE A 161 -0.69 -11.39 4.20
N THR A 162 -1.07 -11.15 2.94
CA THR A 162 -0.14 -10.76 1.88
C THR A 162 -0.17 -9.25 1.59
N ASP A 163 -1.33 -8.63 1.79
CA ASP A 163 -1.59 -7.20 1.62
C ASP A 163 -2.82 -6.77 2.48
N GLU A 164 -3.22 -5.50 2.41
CA GLU A 164 -4.36 -5.00 3.18
C GLU A 164 -5.68 -5.60 2.71
N ALA A 165 -5.82 -5.83 1.40
CA ALA A 165 -7.02 -6.46 0.84
C ALA A 165 -7.22 -7.86 1.41
N SER A 166 -6.17 -8.70 1.50
CA SER A 166 -6.25 -10.03 2.08
C SER A 166 -6.65 -10.01 3.56
N ALA A 167 -6.21 -9.02 4.33
CA ALA A 167 -6.67 -8.84 5.71
C ALA A 167 -8.17 -8.51 5.78
N MET A 168 -8.64 -7.62 4.90
CA MET A 168 -10.06 -7.27 4.81
C MET A 168 -10.92 -8.46 4.33
N GLU A 169 -10.43 -9.24 3.37
CA GLU A 169 -11.10 -10.46 2.89
C GLU A 169 -11.25 -11.49 4.02
N MET A 170 -10.19 -11.71 4.81
CA MET A 170 -10.25 -12.58 5.99
C MET A 170 -11.24 -12.10 7.04
N ALA A 171 -11.49 -10.79 7.12
CA ALA A 171 -12.48 -10.18 7.98
C ALA A 171 -13.91 -10.21 7.38
N GLY A 172 -14.09 -10.81 6.20
CA GLY A 172 -15.39 -10.99 5.54
C GLY A 172 -15.82 -9.84 4.63
N PHE A 173 -14.92 -8.91 4.31
CA PHE A 173 -15.18 -7.82 3.36
C PHE A 173 -14.83 -8.22 1.92
N ALA A 174 -15.34 -7.47 0.95
CA ALA A 174 -15.06 -7.66 -0.47
C ALA A 174 -14.49 -6.36 -1.07
N PRO A 175 -13.16 -6.16 -1.04
CA PRO A 175 -12.53 -4.97 -1.57
C PRO A 175 -12.78 -4.75 -3.06
N LYS A 176 -12.96 -3.49 -3.47
CA LYS A 176 -13.16 -3.09 -4.86
C LYS A 176 -11.85 -3.16 -5.65
N LEU A 177 -11.87 -3.76 -6.84
CA LEU A 177 -10.77 -3.74 -7.78
C LEU A 177 -10.84 -2.48 -8.65
N VAL A 178 -9.81 -1.66 -8.61
CA VAL A 178 -9.68 -0.44 -9.42
C VAL A 178 -8.52 -0.62 -10.38
N VAL A 179 -8.76 -0.39 -11.68
CA VAL A 179 -7.73 -0.61 -12.70
C VAL A 179 -6.53 0.29 -12.47
N GLY A 180 -5.38 -0.32 -12.19
CA GLY A 180 -4.08 0.32 -12.02
C GLY A 180 -3.33 0.49 -13.33
N SER A 181 -1.99 0.44 -13.27
CA SER A 181 -1.11 0.58 -14.42
C SER A 181 -0.02 -0.49 -14.42
N PRO A 182 0.35 -1.04 -15.60
CA PRO A 182 1.53 -1.91 -15.72
C PRO A 182 2.82 -1.21 -15.27
N HIS A 183 2.86 0.12 -15.35
CA HIS A 183 4.01 0.91 -14.92
C HIS A 183 4.14 1.01 -13.40
N ASN A 184 3.07 0.76 -12.65
CA ASN A 184 3.09 0.72 -11.18
C ASN A 184 3.56 -0.67 -10.67
N PHE A 185 4.61 -1.21 -11.28
CA PHE A 185 5.21 -2.47 -10.85
C PHE A 185 6.04 -2.28 -9.57
N LYS A 186 6.22 -3.36 -8.82
CA LYS A 186 7.06 -3.38 -7.63
C LYS A 186 8.49 -3.68 -8.02
N VAL A 187 9.40 -2.78 -7.72
CA VAL A 187 10.85 -3.00 -7.86
C VAL A 187 11.27 -4.07 -6.86
N THR A 188 11.50 -5.28 -7.33
CA THR A 188 11.76 -6.44 -6.48
C THR A 188 13.14 -7.06 -6.77
N TYR A 189 13.52 -7.07 -8.04
CA TYR A 189 14.76 -7.67 -8.50
C TYR A 189 15.72 -6.62 -9.08
N PRO A 190 17.04 -6.87 -9.11
CA PRO A 190 18.01 -5.93 -9.66
C PRO A 190 17.68 -5.38 -11.05
N PRO A 191 17.17 -6.16 -12.03
CA PRO A 191 16.80 -5.61 -13.34
C PRO A 191 15.66 -4.59 -13.30
N ASP A 192 14.79 -4.66 -12.29
CA ASP A 192 13.64 -3.74 -12.16
C ASP A 192 14.10 -2.30 -11.92
N PHE A 193 15.28 -2.11 -11.31
CA PHE A 193 15.84 -0.77 -11.07
C PHE A 193 16.14 -0.05 -12.39
N ALA A 194 16.77 -0.73 -13.35
CA ALA A 194 17.08 -0.15 -14.65
C ALA A 194 15.79 0.24 -15.39
N LEU A 195 14.79 -0.66 -15.37
CA LEU A 195 13.50 -0.41 -15.99
C LEU A 195 12.79 0.80 -15.33
N ALA A 196 12.80 0.87 -14.00
CA ALA A 196 12.21 1.98 -13.27
C ALA A 196 12.91 3.32 -13.57
N GLU A 197 14.26 3.31 -13.68
CA GLU A 197 15.04 4.49 -14.02
C GLU A 197 14.71 5.00 -15.43
N ASP A 198 14.63 4.12 -16.42
CA ASP A 198 14.28 4.49 -17.79
C ASP A 198 12.88 5.09 -17.88
N PHE A 199 11.90 4.53 -17.15
CA PHE A 199 10.59 5.11 -17.04
C PHE A 199 10.59 6.50 -16.42
N LEU A 200 11.32 6.69 -15.33
CA LEU A 200 11.43 7.99 -14.66
C LEU A 200 12.12 9.04 -15.54
N ARG A 201 13.07 8.63 -16.37
CA ARG A 201 13.72 9.52 -17.35
C ARG A 201 12.76 9.93 -18.46
N SER A 202 11.89 9.02 -18.92
CA SER A 202 10.93 9.30 -20.00
C SER A 202 9.78 10.21 -19.56
N ARG A 203 9.57 10.41 -18.26
CA ARG A 203 8.56 11.32 -17.69
C ARG A 203 9.02 12.79 -17.59
N LYS A 204 10.30 13.05 -17.85
CA LYS A 204 10.88 14.41 -17.85
C LYS A 204 10.71 15.06 -19.21
#